data_9081f0a0181e0c4757fb812ed97477cd
#
_entry.id   9081f0a0181e0c4757fb812ed97477cd
#
_cell.length_a   1.000
_cell.length_b   1.000
_cell.length_c   1.000
_cell.angle_alpha   90.00
_cell.angle_beta   90.00
_cell.angle_gamma   90.00
#
_symmetry.space_group_name_H-M   'P 1'
#
loop_
_entity.id
_entity.type
_entity.pdbx_description
1 polymer ?
#
loop_
_entity_poly.entity_id
_entity_poly.type
_entity_poly.pdbx_seq_one_letter_code
_entity_poly.pdbx_strand_id
1 'polypeptide(L)'
;MYFCTSFLDKETRMKKTLLIIFVVVGMLAQVSKSCNRVPKESTPTPEVVAETTVDSVAVLCLADTSRNPIEILERLMSQPDCPMHGPTHHVLVGAALLTAYNNCLPDSAKLDMEAALAEVRERGEQVPGGACGYMGACGASISTGIFMSIVTRNTPFSTDTWRLCNHCTALALEQVAENGGPRCCKRDSYLSVLTAIDFVKENLGVEMVKPEVRCSRSQINEQCIGKKCPFAPKP
;
A
#
# COMPACT_ATOMS: atom_id res chain seq x y z
N MET A 1 -23.75 20.96 71.27
CA MET A 1 -23.97 21.80 70.08
C MET A 1 -23.06 21.38 68.91
N TYR A 2 -22.92 20.06 68.66
CA TYR A 2 -21.99 19.49 67.64
C TYR A 2 -22.63 18.46 66.69
N PHE A 3 -23.95 18.27 66.73
CA PHE A 3 -24.63 17.24 65.90
C PHE A 3 -25.35 17.79 64.66
N CYS A 4 -25.43 19.12 64.47
CA CYS A 4 -26.22 19.68 63.39
C CYS A 4 -25.40 20.02 62.10
N THR A 5 -24.08 20.13 62.21
CA THR A 5 -23.24 20.53 61.06
C THR A 5 -22.84 19.34 60.14
N SER A 6 -22.84 18.10 60.65
CA SER A 6 -22.45 16.95 59.87
C SER A 6 -23.55 16.45 58.88
N PHE A 7 -24.80 16.74 59.20
CA PHE A 7 -25.94 16.29 58.40
C PHE A 7 -26.14 17.15 57.12
N LEU A 8 -25.97 18.47 57.27
CA LEU A 8 -26.04 19.43 56.13
C LEU A 8 -24.91 19.23 55.12
N ASP A 9 -23.73 18.83 55.58
CA ASP A 9 -22.57 18.59 54.68
C ASP A 9 -22.77 17.31 53.86
N LYS A 10 -23.36 16.26 54.43
CA LYS A 10 -23.68 15.00 53.73
C LYS A 10 -24.72 15.21 52.63
N GLU A 11 -25.76 16.01 52.88
CA GLU A 11 -26.83 16.26 51.92
C GLU A 11 -26.33 17.11 50.72
N THR A 12 -25.50 18.11 51.01
CA THR A 12 -24.88 18.95 49.99
C THR A 12 -23.88 18.16 49.13
N ARG A 13 -23.16 17.24 49.75
CA ARG A 13 -22.21 16.35 49.05
C ARG A 13 -22.93 15.34 48.16
N MET A 14 -24.03 14.74 48.62
CA MET A 14 -24.90 13.87 47.83
C MET A 14 -25.51 14.56 46.63
N LYS A 15 -26.02 15.79 46.79
CA LYS A 15 -26.61 16.58 45.68
C LYS A 15 -25.56 16.93 44.63
N LYS A 16 -24.33 17.26 45.03
CA LYS A 16 -23.22 17.52 44.09
C LYS A 16 -22.79 16.24 43.36
N THR A 17 -22.73 15.09 44.02
CA THR A 17 -22.40 13.82 43.41
C THR A 17 -23.47 13.37 42.39
N LEU A 18 -24.77 13.56 42.77
CA LEU A 18 -25.88 13.24 41.87
C LEU A 18 -25.87 14.13 40.60
N LEU A 19 -25.59 15.43 40.77
CA LEU A 19 -25.47 16.36 39.66
C LEU A 19 -24.35 16.00 38.69
N ILE A 20 -23.17 15.57 39.21
CA ILE A 20 -22.04 15.14 38.41
C ILE A 20 -22.39 13.86 37.63
N ILE A 21 -23.08 12.89 38.25
CA ILE A 21 -23.54 11.66 37.58
C ILE A 21 -24.51 12.00 36.42
N PHE A 22 -25.47 12.91 36.63
CA PHE A 22 -26.40 13.35 35.58
C PHE A 22 -25.68 14.04 34.42
N VAL A 23 -24.67 14.87 34.69
CA VAL A 23 -23.89 15.55 33.64
C VAL A 23 -23.05 14.53 32.85
N VAL A 24 -22.41 13.57 33.52
CA VAL A 24 -21.60 12.52 32.84
C VAL A 24 -22.49 11.60 32.03
N VAL A 25 -23.64 11.16 32.54
CA VAL A 25 -24.59 10.33 31.79
C VAL A 25 -25.20 11.10 30.62
N GLY A 26 -25.49 12.41 30.79
CA GLY A 26 -25.95 13.28 29.71
C GLY A 26 -24.92 13.46 28.60
N MET A 27 -23.62 13.60 28.94
CA MET A 27 -22.51 13.67 27.96
C MET A 27 -22.30 12.33 27.24
N LEU A 28 -22.37 11.21 27.93
CA LEU A 28 -22.28 9.89 27.32
C LEU A 28 -23.44 9.60 26.35
N ALA A 29 -24.65 10.05 26.67
CA ALA A 29 -25.82 9.93 25.79
C ALA A 29 -25.70 10.82 24.52
N GLN A 30 -25.02 11.96 24.60
CA GLN A 30 -24.78 12.83 23.45
C GLN A 30 -23.64 12.28 22.56
N VAL A 31 -22.60 11.68 23.13
CA VAL A 31 -21.53 11.01 22.40
C VAL A 31 -22.06 9.81 21.62
N SER A 32 -22.96 9.01 22.22
CA SER A 32 -23.57 7.88 21.53
C SER A 32 -24.48 8.28 20.35
N LYS A 33 -25.11 9.47 20.38
CA LYS A 33 -25.89 10.00 19.25
C LYS A 33 -25.04 10.60 18.14
N SER A 34 -23.82 11.06 18.44
CA SER A 34 -22.88 11.60 17.45
C SER A 34 -22.14 10.49 16.68
N CYS A 35 -21.96 9.31 17.29
CA CYS A 35 -21.24 8.19 16.66
C CYS A 35 -22.08 7.42 15.62
N ASN A 36 -23.41 7.68 15.52
CA ASN A 36 -24.30 6.98 14.60
C ASN A 36 -24.54 7.72 13.26
N ARG A 37 -23.74 8.74 12.95
CA ARG A 37 -23.72 9.36 11.62
C ARG A 37 -22.38 9.14 10.93
N VAL A 38 -21.96 7.88 10.80
CA VAL A 38 -21.16 7.49 9.67
C VAL A 38 -22.15 7.37 8.50
N PRO A 39 -21.99 8.13 7.41
CA PRO A 39 -22.74 7.86 6.19
C PRO A 39 -22.52 6.38 5.88
N LYS A 40 -23.59 5.64 5.60
CA LYS A 40 -23.50 4.35 4.92
C LYS A 40 -22.99 4.63 3.50
N GLU A 41 -21.73 4.97 3.39
CA GLU A 41 -21.02 4.86 2.14
C GLU A 41 -20.98 3.35 1.87
N SER A 42 -21.60 2.97 0.76
CA SER A 42 -21.62 1.59 0.28
C SER A 42 -20.21 1.02 0.42
N THR A 43 -20.07 -0.06 1.19
CA THR A 43 -18.85 -0.88 1.20
C THR A 43 -18.48 -1.08 -0.26
N PRO A 44 -17.32 -0.61 -0.72
CA PRO A 44 -16.94 -0.85 -2.10
C PRO A 44 -16.94 -2.37 -2.28
N THR A 45 -17.75 -2.86 -3.20
CA THR A 45 -17.64 -4.23 -3.71
C THR A 45 -16.17 -4.43 -4.05
N PRO A 46 -15.55 -5.57 -3.66
CA PRO A 46 -14.18 -5.86 -4.07
C PRO A 46 -14.10 -5.64 -5.58
N GLU A 47 -13.28 -4.68 -6.01
CA GLU A 47 -13.00 -4.48 -7.42
C GLU A 47 -12.35 -5.77 -7.90
N VAL A 48 -13.10 -6.56 -8.68
CA VAL A 48 -12.59 -7.78 -9.30
C VAL A 48 -11.44 -7.35 -10.19
N VAL A 49 -10.24 -7.83 -9.92
CA VAL A 49 -9.09 -7.65 -10.82
C VAL A 49 -9.52 -8.22 -12.16
N ALA A 50 -9.46 -7.43 -13.24
CA ALA A 50 -9.85 -7.92 -14.55
C ALA A 50 -8.95 -9.12 -14.89
N GLU A 51 -9.56 -10.30 -14.95
CA GLU A 51 -8.86 -11.60 -15.06
C GLU A 51 -7.95 -11.63 -16.28
N THR A 52 -8.36 -10.98 -17.36
CA THR A 52 -7.60 -10.86 -18.61
C THR A 52 -6.29 -10.08 -18.47
N THR A 53 -6.24 -8.99 -17.69
CA THR A 53 -5.02 -8.18 -17.51
C THR A 53 -3.95 -8.95 -16.76
N VAL A 54 -4.34 -9.76 -15.78
CA VAL A 54 -3.39 -10.49 -14.95
C VAL A 54 -2.82 -11.71 -15.69
N ASP A 55 -3.60 -12.37 -16.55
CA ASP A 55 -3.12 -13.48 -17.38
C ASP A 55 -2.08 -13.01 -18.42
N SER A 56 -2.23 -11.81 -18.98
CA SER A 56 -1.26 -11.23 -19.89
C SER A 56 0.06 -10.81 -19.22
N VAL A 57 0.05 -10.50 -17.92
CA VAL A 57 1.24 -10.06 -17.16
C VAL A 57 2.35 -11.11 -17.19
N ALA A 58 2.02 -12.39 -16.93
CA ALA A 58 3.01 -13.46 -16.92
C ALA A 58 3.66 -13.63 -18.29
N VAL A 59 2.87 -13.63 -19.37
CA VAL A 59 3.36 -13.77 -20.75
C VAL A 59 4.31 -12.63 -21.09
N LEU A 60 3.95 -11.39 -20.77
CA LEU A 60 4.79 -10.21 -21.03
C LEU A 60 6.09 -10.26 -20.23
N CYS A 61 6.01 -10.62 -18.94
CA CYS A 61 7.19 -10.71 -18.08
C CYS A 61 8.15 -11.82 -18.49
N LEU A 62 7.66 -12.99 -18.91
CA LEU A 62 8.50 -14.09 -19.37
C LEU A 62 9.24 -13.78 -20.67
N ALA A 63 8.66 -12.96 -21.54
CA ALA A 63 9.28 -12.51 -22.78
C ALA A 63 10.22 -11.30 -22.60
N ASP A 64 10.17 -10.62 -21.45
CA ASP A 64 10.90 -9.37 -21.23
C ASP A 64 12.34 -9.62 -20.75
N THR A 65 13.31 -9.01 -21.40
CA THR A 65 14.75 -9.12 -21.08
C THR A 65 15.32 -7.86 -20.41
N SER A 66 14.50 -6.84 -20.17
CA SER A 66 14.94 -5.58 -19.58
C SER A 66 15.39 -5.77 -18.12
N ARG A 67 16.45 -5.05 -17.75
CA ARG A 67 16.91 -4.91 -16.35
C ARG A 67 16.35 -3.67 -15.67
N ASN A 68 15.45 -2.97 -16.35
CA ASN A 68 14.81 -1.75 -15.89
C ASN A 68 13.38 -2.05 -15.44
N PRO A 69 13.11 -2.19 -14.13
CA PRO A 69 11.77 -2.53 -13.66
C PRO A 69 10.73 -1.43 -13.91
N ILE A 70 11.14 -0.17 -14.08
CA ILE A 70 10.22 0.92 -14.46
C ILE A 70 9.76 0.76 -15.90
N GLU A 71 10.66 0.39 -16.80
CA GLU A 71 10.33 0.15 -18.20
C GLU A 71 9.39 -1.05 -18.37
N ILE A 72 9.62 -2.13 -17.62
CA ILE A 72 8.72 -3.29 -17.56
C ILE A 72 7.36 -2.86 -17.02
N LEU A 73 7.34 -2.15 -15.90
CA LEU A 73 6.12 -1.63 -15.27
C LEU A 73 5.31 -0.76 -16.24
N GLU A 74 5.97 0.11 -17.01
CA GLU A 74 5.32 0.94 -18.03
C GLU A 74 4.65 0.10 -19.13
N ARG A 75 5.32 -0.94 -19.61
CA ARG A 75 4.73 -1.88 -20.60
C ARG A 75 3.50 -2.58 -20.02
N LEU A 76 3.58 -3.05 -18.79
CA LEU A 76 2.46 -3.69 -18.10
C LEU A 76 1.29 -2.69 -17.88
N MET A 77 1.59 -1.48 -17.42
CA MET A 77 0.57 -0.45 -17.21
C MET A 77 -0.01 0.13 -18.51
N SER A 78 0.59 -0.14 -19.66
CA SER A 78 0.12 0.33 -20.97
C SER A 78 -0.80 -0.67 -21.66
N GLN A 79 -1.07 -1.83 -21.04
CA GLN A 79 -2.05 -2.75 -21.58
C GLN A 79 -3.44 -2.09 -21.60
N PRO A 80 -4.26 -2.34 -22.66
CA PRO A 80 -5.53 -1.64 -22.88
C PRO A 80 -6.52 -1.77 -21.72
N ASP A 81 -6.50 -2.89 -21.02
CA ASP A 81 -7.36 -3.25 -19.91
C ASP A 81 -6.76 -2.90 -18.53
N CYS A 82 -5.56 -2.31 -18.48
CA CYS A 82 -4.98 -1.85 -17.23
C CYS A 82 -5.64 -0.55 -16.75
N PRO A 83 -6.37 -0.58 -15.62
CA PRO A 83 -7.10 0.59 -15.14
C PRO A 83 -6.15 1.71 -14.71
N MET A 84 -6.65 2.96 -14.69
CA MET A 84 -5.89 4.09 -14.15
C MET A 84 -5.56 3.86 -12.66
N HIS A 85 -6.51 3.35 -11.91
CA HIS A 85 -6.41 3.01 -10.49
C HIS A 85 -7.04 1.64 -10.26
N GLY A 86 -6.51 0.88 -9.30
CA GLY A 86 -7.09 -0.40 -8.94
C GLY A 86 -6.07 -1.40 -8.38
N PRO A 87 -6.55 -2.52 -7.86
CA PRO A 87 -5.71 -3.56 -7.24
C PRO A 87 -4.78 -4.28 -8.22
N THR A 88 -5.03 -4.21 -9.53
CA THR A 88 -4.10 -4.72 -10.56
C THR A 88 -2.66 -4.28 -10.33
N HIS A 89 -2.45 -3.02 -9.89
CA HIS A 89 -1.12 -2.47 -9.60
C HIS A 89 -0.39 -3.20 -8.47
N HIS A 90 -1.11 -3.90 -7.58
CA HIS A 90 -0.50 -4.69 -6.52
C HIS A 90 0.25 -5.93 -7.07
N VAL A 91 -0.17 -6.41 -8.24
CA VAL A 91 0.51 -7.49 -8.97
C VAL A 91 1.61 -6.92 -9.87
N LEU A 92 1.33 -5.82 -10.62
CA LEU A 92 2.25 -5.27 -11.61
C LEU A 92 3.60 -4.87 -11.01
N VAL A 93 3.62 -4.27 -9.82
CA VAL A 93 4.85 -3.84 -9.14
C VAL A 93 5.76 -5.02 -8.83
N GLY A 94 5.23 -6.07 -8.21
CA GLY A 94 6.00 -7.27 -7.89
C GLY A 94 6.48 -8.01 -9.14
N ALA A 95 5.63 -8.12 -10.17
CA ALA A 95 5.97 -8.75 -11.44
C ALA A 95 7.10 -8.02 -12.16
N ALA A 96 7.04 -6.68 -12.23
CA ALA A 96 8.09 -5.87 -12.86
C ALA A 96 9.43 -5.99 -12.11
N LEU A 97 9.39 -5.96 -10.77
CA LEU A 97 10.60 -6.15 -9.94
C LEU A 97 11.19 -7.55 -10.10
N LEU A 98 10.38 -8.62 -10.07
CA LEU A 98 10.83 -9.99 -10.27
C LEU A 98 11.50 -10.17 -11.62
N THR A 99 10.88 -9.66 -12.67
CA THR A 99 11.41 -9.78 -14.04
C THR A 99 12.76 -9.09 -14.17
N ALA A 100 12.87 -7.82 -13.76
CA ALA A 100 14.13 -7.09 -13.83
C ALA A 100 15.21 -7.71 -12.94
N TYR A 101 14.86 -8.12 -11.73
CA TYR A 101 15.76 -8.80 -10.79
C TYR A 101 16.31 -10.08 -11.42
N ASN A 102 15.44 -10.95 -11.92
CA ASN A 102 15.83 -12.19 -12.56
C ASN A 102 16.74 -11.94 -13.76
N ASN A 103 16.47 -10.91 -14.57
CA ASN A 103 17.28 -10.54 -15.72
C ASN A 103 18.70 -10.05 -15.32
N CYS A 104 18.88 -9.62 -14.08
CA CYS A 104 20.19 -9.25 -13.53
C CYS A 104 20.99 -10.43 -12.97
N LEU A 105 20.36 -11.58 -12.73
CA LEU A 105 21.03 -12.75 -12.17
C LEU A 105 21.82 -13.53 -13.23
N PRO A 106 22.93 -14.21 -12.85
CA PRO A 106 23.57 -15.18 -13.71
C PRO A 106 22.66 -16.40 -13.91
N ASP A 107 22.85 -17.14 -15.01
CA ASP A 107 21.98 -18.27 -15.37
C ASP A 107 21.88 -19.35 -14.28
N SER A 108 22.96 -19.56 -13.52
CA SER A 108 22.98 -20.51 -12.40
C SER A 108 22.13 -20.11 -11.19
N ALA A 109 21.70 -18.84 -11.13
CA ALA A 109 20.91 -18.28 -10.01
C ALA A 109 19.51 -17.83 -10.46
N LYS A 110 19.13 -18.08 -11.71
CA LYS A 110 17.80 -17.73 -12.23
C LYS A 110 16.70 -18.39 -11.42
N LEU A 111 15.61 -17.64 -11.26
CA LEU A 111 14.40 -18.13 -10.60
C LEU A 111 13.58 -18.98 -11.58
N ASP A 112 12.76 -19.86 -11.02
CA ASP A 112 11.60 -20.36 -11.74
C ASP A 112 10.58 -19.22 -11.87
N MET A 113 10.64 -18.53 -13.01
CA MET A 113 9.86 -17.31 -13.22
C MET A 113 8.36 -17.57 -13.35
N GLU A 114 7.96 -18.73 -13.89
CA GLU A 114 6.54 -19.09 -13.98
C GLU A 114 5.95 -19.24 -12.56
N ALA A 115 6.62 -20.00 -11.70
CA ALA A 115 6.22 -20.17 -10.32
C ALA A 115 6.26 -18.84 -9.54
N ALA A 116 7.32 -18.04 -9.70
CA ALA A 116 7.47 -16.76 -8.99
C ALA A 116 6.41 -15.73 -9.40
N LEU A 117 6.05 -15.64 -10.68
CA LEU A 117 5.00 -14.75 -11.16
C LEU A 117 3.61 -15.22 -10.71
N ALA A 118 3.35 -16.52 -10.68
CA ALA A 118 2.11 -17.07 -10.13
C ALA A 118 1.98 -16.71 -8.64
N GLU A 119 3.06 -16.78 -7.88
CA GLU A 119 3.08 -16.44 -6.45
C GLU A 119 2.88 -14.93 -6.22
N VAL A 120 3.46 -14.05 -7.05
CA VAL A 120 3.18 -12.60 -7.01
C VAL A 120 1.71 -12.33 -7.26
N ARG A 121 1.12 -13.00 -8.26
CA ARG A 121 -0.30 -12.87 -8.56
C ARG A 121 -1.16 -13.26 -7.38
N GLU A 122 -0.99 -14.48 -6.87
CA GLU A 122 -1.76 -15.01 -5.75
C GLU A 122 -1.73 -14.08 -4.53
N ARG A 123 -0.53 -13.62 -4.15
CA ARG A 123 -0.35 -12.76 -2.98
C ARG A 123 -0.83 -11.32 -3.23
N GLY A 124 -0.59 -10.78 -4.42
CA GLY A 124 -1.01 -9.41 -4.79
C GLY A 124 -2.52 -9.26 -4.86
N GLU A 125 -3.23 -10.28 -5.33
CA GLU A 125 -4.71 -10.32 -5.39
C GLU A 125 -5.36 -10.36 -4.00
N GLN A 126 -4.66 -10.83 -2.97
CA GLN A 126 -5.14 -10.81 -1.59
C GLN A 126 -5.14 -9.39 -0.98
N VAL A 127 -4.42 -8.44 -1.57
CA VAL A 127 -4.41 -7.06 -1.10
C VAL A 127 -5.64 -6.33 -1.63
N PRO A 128 -6.59 -5.94 -0.77
CA PRO A 128 -7.87 -5.39 -1.22
C PRO A 128 -7.72 -4.03 -1.91
N GLY A 129 -8.60 -3.78 -2.87
CA GLY A 129 -8.74 -2.45 -3.46
C GLY A 129 -9.06 -1.40 -2.39
N GLY A 130 -8.44 -0.21 -2.48
CA GLY A 130 -8.65 0.85 -1.50
C GLY A 130 -7.89 0.71 -0.17
N ALA A 131 -7.07 -0.33 0.01
CA ALA A 131 -6.25 -0.53 1.22
C ALA A 131 -5.41 0.70 1.58
N CYS A 132 -4.92 1.44 0.59
CA CYS A 132 -4.15 2.68 0.80
C CYS A 132 -4.92 3.73 1.61
N GLY A 133 -6.23 3.87 1.40
CA GLY A 133 -7.08 4.84 2.11
C GLY A 133 -7.73 4.27 3.37
N TYR A 134 -8.19 3.02 3.32
CA TYR A 134 -8.95 2.42 4.43
C TYR A 134 -8.07 1.74 5.48
N MET A 135 -6.90 1.24 5.08
CA MET A 135 -6.00 0.48 5.95
C MET A 135 -4.64 1.17 6.15
N GLY A 136 -4.41 2.32 5.48
CA GLY A 136 -3.14 3.04 5.55
C GLY A 136 -1.97 2.30 4.92
N ALA A 137 -2.24 1.32 4.04
CA ALA A 137 -1.21 0.51 3.42
C ALA A 137 -1.41 0.46 1.89
N CYS A 138 -0.55 1.15 1.16
CA CYS A 138 -0.59 1.12 -0.30
C CYS A 138 -0.20 -0.25 -0.84
N GLY A 139 -1.06 -0.85 -1.68
CA GLY A 139 -0.81 -2.18 -2.23
C GLY A 139 0.40 -2.24 -3.16
N ALA A 140 0.78 -1.15 -3.83
CA ALA A 140 2.02 -1.07 -4.58
C ALA A 140 3.25 -1.23 -3.67
N SER A 141 3.21 -0.62 -2.48
CA SER A 141 4.27 -0.77 -1.48
C SER A 141 4.29 -2.18 -0.86
N ILE A 142 3.10 -2.75 -0.55
CA ILE A 142 3.01 -4.15 -0.09
C ILE A 142 3.62 -5.10 -1.12
N SER A 143 3.43 -4.82 -2.40
CA SER A 143 3.97 -5.64 -3.50
C SER A 143 5.50 -5.69 -3.51
N THR A 144 6.20 -4.67 -3.01
CA THR A 144 7.67 -4.73 -2.84
C THR A 144 8.07 -5.75 -1.77
N GLY A 145 7.31 -5.86 -0.69
CA GLY A 145 7.50 -6.88 0.34
C GLY A 145 7.17 -8.29 -0.18
N ILE A 146 6.13 -8.44 -1.01
CA ILE A 146 5.80 -9.69 -1.70
C ILE A 146 6.98 -10.13 -2.58
N PHE A 147 7.49 -9.23 -3.43
CA PHE A 147 8.68 -9.47 -4.24
C PHE A 147 9.87 -9.93 -3.38
N MET A 148 10.22 -9.16 -2.34
CA MET A 148 11.32 -9.51 -1.43
C MET A 148 11.12 -10.88 -0.78
N SER A 149 9.89 -11.20 -0.38
CA SER A 149 9.55 -12.49 0.22
C SER A 149 9.80 -13.66 -0.74
N ILE A 150 9.49 -13.49 -2.00
CA ILE A 150 9.71 -14.53 -3.02
C ILE A 150 11.20 -14.73 -3.29
N VAL A 151 11.94 -13.65 -3.58
CA VAL A 151 13.37 -13.77 -3.93
C VAL A 151 14.24 -14.24 -2.76
N THR A 152 13.81 -14.00 -1.53
CA THR A 152 14.51 -14.47 -0.32
C THR A 152 13.92 -15.74 0.27
N ARG A 153 12.87 -16.32 -0.34
CA ARG A 153 12.14 -17.49 0.16
C ARG A 153 11.66 -17.31 1.60
N ASN A 154 11.18 -16.11 1.90
CA ASN A 154 10.76 -15.74 3.26
C ASN A 154 9.43 -16.36 3.62
N THR A 155 9.30 -16.74 4.89
CA THR A 155 8.08 -17.25 5.52
C THR A 155 7.81 -16.51 6.83
N PRO A 156 6.60 -16.61 7.42
CA PRO A 156 6.33 -16.03 8.74
C PRO A 156 7.25 -16.53 9.87
N PHE A 157 7.95 -17.65 9.65
CA PHE A 157 8.90 -18.25 10.61
C PHE A 157 10.36 -17.91 10.30
N SER A 158 10.64 -17.18 9.24
CA SER A 158 12.00 -16.75 8.89
C SER A 158 12.49 -15.68 9.88
N THR A 159 13.79 -15.68 10.19
CA THR A 159 14.41 -14.70 11.09
C THR A 159 15.01 -13.53 10.30
N ASP A 160 16.05 -13.78 9.53
CA ASP A 160 16.84 -12.73 8.87
C ASP A 160 16.10 -12.07 7.72
N THR A 161 15.48 -12.88 6.84
CA THR A 161 14.76 -12.41 5.67
C THR A 161 13.42 -11.75 6.01
N TRP A 162 12.82 -12.10 7.16
CA TRP A 162 11.57 -11.50 7.65
C TRP A 162 11.70 -9.97 7.78
N ARG A 163 12.80 -9.50 8.36
CA ARG A 163 13.07 -8.08 8.50
C ARG A 163 13.18 -7.39 7.14
N LEU A 164 13.84 -8.02 6.16
CA LEU A 164 14.05 -7.44 4.84
C LEU A 164 12.73 -7.18 4.11
N CYS A 165 11.80 -8.13 4.13
CA CYS A 165 10.50 -7.99 3.49
C CYS A 165 9.70 -6.83 4.09
N ASN A 166 9.60 -6.78 5.43
CA ASN A 166 8.87 -5.73 6.12
C ASN A 166 9.52 -4.36 5.95
N HIS A 167 10.86 -4.29 5.97
CA HIS A 167 11.60 -3.04 5.82
C HIS A 167 11.46 -2.45 4.41
N CYS A 168 11.55 -3.26 3.37
CA CYS A 168 11.33 -2.81 2.00
C CYS A 168 9.92 -2.22 1.83
N THR A 169 8.89 -2.89 2.35
CA THR A 169 7.51 -2.37 2.36
C THR A 169 7.42 -1.05 3.13
N ALA A 170 8.04 -0.96 4.31
CA ALA A 170 7.98 0.23 5.15
C ALA A 170 8.59 1.45 4.45
N LEU A 171 9.76 1.32 3.85
CA LEU A 171 10.41 2.39 3.08
C LEU A 171 9.57 2.82 1.86
N ALA A 172 8.96 1.86 1.17
CA ALA A 172 8.06 2.18 0.05
C ALA A 172 6.79 2.91 0.52
N LEU A 173 6.21 2.52 1.67
CA LEU A 173 5.08 3.22 2.29
C LEU A 173 5.45 4.63 2.73
N GLU A 174 6.64 4.83 3.29
CA GLU A 174 7.15 6.15 3.65
C GLU A 174 7.19 7.08 2.44
N GLN A 175 7.73 6.63 1.31
CA GLN A 175 7.76 7.41 0.08
C GLN A 175 6.35 7.77 -0.43
N VAL A 176 5.40 6.84 -0.34
CA VAL A 176 4.00 7.11 -0.71
C VAL A 176 3.38 8.13 0.23
N ALA A 177 3.63 8.03 1.54
CA ALA A 177 3.10 8.95 2.55
C ALA A 177 3.64 10.37 2.39
N GLU A 178 4.94 10.55 2.14
CA GLU A 178 5.58 11.84 1.92
C GLU A 178 5.02 12.58 0.70
N ASN A 179 4.64 11.84 -0.35
CA ASN A 179 4.07 12.42 -1.56
C ASN A 179 2.55 12.73 -1.45
N GLY A 180 1.87 12.19 -0.44
CA GLY A 180 0.50 12.49 -0.08
C GLY A 180 -0.55 12.04 -1.11
N GLY A 181 -1.81 12.37 -0.79
CA GLY A 181 -2.98 12.04 -1.61
C GLY A 181 -3.38 13.14 -2.62
N PRO A 182 -4.47 12.92 -3.36
CA PRO A 182 -5.23 11.67 -3.41
C PRO A 182 -4.44 10.51 -4.00
N ARG A 183 -5.00 9.26 -3.88
CA ARG A 183 -4.35 8.06 -4.41
C ARG A 183 -3.97 8.24 -5.88
N CYS A 184 -2.80 7.75 -6.25
CA CYS A 184 -2.43 7.62 -7.65
C CYS A 184 -1.63 6.33 -7.84
N CYS A 185 -2.31 5.24 -8.27
CA CYS A 185 -1.67 3.93 -8.39
C CYS A 185 -0.44 3.94 -9.33
N LYS A 186 -0.40 4.85 -10.31
CA LYS A 186 0.79 5.01 -11.18
C LYS A 186 1.96 5.63 -10.41
N ARG A 187 1.76 6.77 -9.72
CA ARG A 187 2.77 7.43 -8.90
C ARG A 187 3.27 6.50 -7.80
N ASP A 188 2.35 5.88 -7.08
CA ASP A 188 2.67 5.05 -5.93
C ASP A 188 3.43 3.77 -6.37
N SER A 189 3.14 3.25 -7.58
CA SER A 189 3.92 2.17 -8.20
C SER A 189 5.34 2.60 -8.55
N TYR A 190 5.53 3.79 -9.14
CA TYR A 190 6.88 4.30 -9.42
C TYR A 190 7.69 4.50 -8.16
N LEU A 191 7.12 5.14 -7.13
CA LEU A 191 7.77 5.34 -5.83
C LEU A 191 8.21 4.01 -5.23
N SER A 192 7.31 3.03 -5.21
CA SER A 192 7.56 1.70 -4.66
C SER A 192 8.67 0.96 -5.41
N VAL A 193 8.65 0.98 -6.75
CA VAL A 193 9.68 0.32 -7.56
C VAL A 193 11.03 1.00 -7.40
N LEU A 194 11.11 2.34 -7.43
CA LEU A 194 12.37 3.08 -7.24
C LEU A 194 12.98 2.82 -5.88
N THR A 195 12.17 2.75 -4.83
CA THR A 195 12.63 2.39 -3.48
C THR A 195 13.17 0.95 -3.44
N ALA A 196 12.45 0.01 -4.06
CA ALA A 196 12.88 -1.38 -4.09
C ALA A 196 14.19 -1.59 -4.88
N ILE A 197 14.45 -0.81 -5.95
CA ILE A 197 15.74 -0.86 -6.67
C ILE A 197 16.90 -0.57 -5.73
N ASP A 198 16.83 0.53 -4.97
CA ASP A 198 17.89 0.92 -4.03
C ASP A 198 18.03 -0.14 -2.92
N PHE A 199 16.91 -0.58 -2.37
CA PHE A 199 16.88 -1.58 -1.30
C PHE A 199 17.51 -2.91 -1.72
N VAL A 200 17.22 -3.38 -2.93
CA VAL A 200 17.77 -4.62 -3.50
C VAL A 200 19.27 -4.51 -3.71
N LYS A 201 19.74 -3.37 -4.24
CA LYS A 201 21.17 -3.12 -4.38
C LYS A 201 21.91 -3.18 -3.05
N GLU A 202 21.37 -2.55 -2.03
CA GLU A 202 21.98 -2.46 -0.69
C GLU A 202 21.96 -3.80 0.06
N ASN A 203 20.86 -4.57 -0.04
CA ASN A 203 20.65 -5.74 0.81
C ASN A 203 20.90 -7.08 0.11
N LEU A 204 20.79 -7.13 -1.23
CA LEU A 204 20.99 -8.36 -2.03
C LEU A 204 22.15 -8.24 -3.01
N GLY A 205 22.76 -7.07 -3.18
CA GLY A 205 23.89 -6.87 -4.11
C GLY A 205 23.53 -6.97 -5.58
N VAL A 206 22.23 -6.90 -5.95
CA VAL A 206 21.78 -6.99 -7.34
C VAL A 206 21.47 -5.60 -7.87
N GLU A 207 22.13 -5.20 -8.95
CA GLU A 207 21.97 -3.90 -9.58
C GLU A 207 20.97 -3.96 -10.74
N MET A 208 19.77 -3.47 -10.49
CA MET A 208 18.79 -3.16 -11.53
C MET A 208 18.99 -1.75 -12.06
N VAL A 209 18.53 -1.46 -13.27
CA VAL A 209 18.59 -0.12 -13.85
C VAL A 209 17.60 0.81 -13.13
N LYS A 210 18.09 1.95 -12.62
CA LYS A 210 17.27 3.00 -11.99
C LYS A 210 17.17 4.19 -12.94
N PRO A 211 16.06 4.38 -13.68
CA PRO A 211 15.91 5.48 -14.61
C PRO A 211 15.36 6.75 -13.94
N GLU A 212 15.44 7.88 -14.64
CA GLU A 212 14.57 9.03 -14.37
C GLU A 212 13.16 8.70 -14.86
N VAL A 213 12.15 8.89 -14.01
CA VAL A 213 10.75 8.58 -14.33
C VAL A 213 10.00 9.85 -14.68
N ARG A 214 9.20 9.80 -15.76
CA ARG A 214 8.26 10.85 -16.18
C ARG A 214 6.90 10.22 -16.48
N CYS A 215 5.88 10.71 -15.82
CA CYS A 215 4.53 10.19 -15.98
C CYS A 215 3.92 10.61 -17.32
N SER A 216 3.54 9.63 -18.14
CA SER A 216 2.82 9.84 -19.41
C SER A 216 1.29 10.01 -19.26
N ARG A 217 0.76 9.79 -18.05
CA ARG A 217 -0.69 9.69 -17.78
C ARG A 217 -1.28 10.89 -17.01
N SER A 218 -0.48 11.94 -16.82
CA SER A 218 -0.88 13.12 -16.02
C SER A 218 -2.09 13.86 -16.59
N GLN A 219 -2.26 13.85 -17.89
CA GLN A 219 -3.36 14.55 -18.57
C GLN A 219 -4.70 13.80 -18.56
N ILE A 220 -4.65 12.47 -18.40
CA ILE A 220 -5.82 11.60 -18.42
C ILE A 220 -6.22 11.10 -17.03
N ASN A 221 -5.46 11.45 -16.00
CA ASN A 221 -5.73 11.08 -14.63
C ASN A 221 -6.42 12.23 -13.89
N GLU A 222 -7.72 12.12 -13.66
CA GLU A 222 -8.53 13.12 -12.95
C GLU A 222 -8.04 13.39 -11.51
N GLN A 223 -7.34 12.45 -10.88
CA GLN A 223 -6.79 12.56 -9.52
C GLN A 223 -5.32 13.04 -9.53
N CYS A 224 -4.82 13.53 -10.68
CA CYS A 224 -3.45 13.98 -10.79
C CYS A 224 -3.20 15.25 -9.97
N ILE A 225 -2.14 15.23 -9.14
CA ILE A 225 -1.71 16.40 -8.34
C ILE A 225 -0.83 17.39 -9.13
N GLY A 226 -0.69 17.17 -10.44
CA GLY A 226 0.02 18.07 -11.34
C GLY A 226 1.48 18.31 -10.92
N LYS A 227 1.91 19.57 -10.88
CA LYS A 227 3.29 19.97 -10.57
C LYS A 227 3.81 19.53 -9.19
N LYS A 228 2.92 19.13 -8.27
CA LYS A 228 3.31 18.59 -6.97
C LYS A 228 3.79 17.13 -7.06
N CYS A 229 3.49 16.44 -8.15
CA CYS A 229 3.93 15.07 -8.37
C CYS A 229 5.43 15.05 -8.76
N PRO A 230 6.27 14.20 -8.13
CA PRO A 230 7.69 14.11 -8.48
C PRO A 230 7.92 13.63 -9.92
N PHE A 231 6.93 12.97 -10.52
CA PHE A 231 6.97 12.44 -11.89
C PHE A 231 6.22 13.31 -12.89
N ALA A 232 5.83 14.52 -12.51
CA ALA A 232 5.15 15.42 -13.45
C ALA A 232 6.02 15.69 -14.68
N PRO A 233 5.44 15.75 -15.89
CA PRO A 233 6.18 16.22 -17.06
C PRO A 233 6.72 17.63 -16.79
N LYS A 234 8.00 17.82 -17.07
CA LYS A 234 8.59 19.19 -17.05
C LYS A 234 8.00 19.97 -18.23
N PRO A 235 7.70 21.25 -18.07
CA PRO A 235 7.20 22.09 -19.15
C PRO A 235 8.20 22.20 -20.31
#